data_0af04ffc75168c36d18f183c424e9775
#
_entry.id   0af04ffc75168c36d18f183c424e9775
#
_cell.length_a   1.000
_cell.length_b   1.000
_cell.length_c   1.000
_cell.angle_alpha   90.00
_cell.angle_beta   90.00
_cell.angle_gamma   90.00
#
_symmetry.space_group_name_H-M   'P 1'
#
loop_
_entity.id
_entity.type
_entity.pdbx_description
1 polymer ?
#
loop_
_entity_poly.entity_id
_entity_poly.type
_entity_poly.pdbx_seq_one_letter_code
_entity_poly.pdbx_strand_id
1 'polypeptide(L)'
;MNASIGKRDPQNQGHRTPPEFLHAVQRRFGRITFDLAATEDHQALGVDYYFTPEVDSLKQDWSSVDVWAMRNHELGKPPPMRVSWLNPPFSHITPWVEKLATECRTLPWWTLCLVPASMGSKWWDQHVLNKCVALGVTRMTFVGSDNSYPKDLALLCYGYGVSGHGFWDWMKAAE
;
A
#
# COMPACT_ATOMS: atom_id res chain seq x y z
N MET A 1 -27.13 33.96 2.05
CA MET A 1 -26.31 33.12 2.96
C MET A 1 -25.52 32.15 2.11
N ASN A 2 -24.26 32.47 1.84
CA ASN A 2 -23.39 31.60 1.01
C ASN A 2 -22.78 30.57 1.94
N ALA A 3 -23.18 29.32 1.77
CA ALA A 3 -22.48 28.20 2.41
C ALA A 3 -21.09 28.07 1.78
N SER A 4 -20.07 28.37 2.56
CA SER A 4 -18.67 28.12 2.22
C SER A 4 -18.48 26.63 2.05
N ILE A 5 -18.30 26.19 0.79
CA ILE A 5 -17.83 24.84 0.51
C ILE A 5 -16.37 24.78 0.97
N GLY A 6 -16.13 24.20 2.14
CA GLY A 6 -14.79 23.99 2.65
C GLY A 6 -13.94 23.25 1.60
N LYS A 7 -12.81 23.84 1.22
CA LYS A 7 -11.79 23.17 0.41
C LYS A 7 -11.40 21.92 1.18
N ARG A 8 -11.69 20.74 0.60
CA ARG A 8 -11.19 19.47 1.11
C ARG A 8 -9.67 19.54 1.10
N ASP A 9 -9.08 19.28 2.24
CA ASP A 9 -7.63 19.15 2.38
C ASP A 9 -7.15 18.06 1.40
N PRO A 10 -6.22 18.36 0.47
CA PRO A 10 -5.70 17.37 -0.48
C PRO A 10 -5.00 16.21 0.19
N GLN A 11 -4.55 16.35 1.45
CA GLN A 11 -3.90 15.29 2.22
C GLN A 11 -4.91 14.32 2.86
N ASN A 12 -6.15 14.74 3.04
CA ASN A 12 -7.20 13.91 3.62
C ASN A 12 -8.09 13.30 2.52
N GLN A 13 -7.50 12.60 1.58
CA GLN A 13 -8.26 11.69 0.72
C GLN A 13 -8.50 10.41 1.51
N GLY A 14 -9.51 10.44 2.36
CA GLY A 14 -9.88 9.38 3.29
C GLY A 14 -10.36 8.08 2.63
N HIS A 15 -9.55 7.54 1.73
CA HIS A 15 -9.75 6.23 1.13
C HIS A 15 -9.16 5.16 2.03
N ARG A 16 -9.84 4.89 3.14
CA ARG A 16 -9.44 3.76 3.99
C ARG A 16 -9.71 2.45 3.29
N THR A 17 -8.68 1.64 3.19
CA THR A 17 -8.80 0.30 2.61
C THR A 17 -9.77 -0.55 3.43
N PRO A 18 -10.71 -1.25 2.80
CA PRO A 18 -11.65 -2.12 3.51
C PRO A 18 -10.89 -3.24 4.24
N PRO A 19 -11.26 -3.56 5.50
CA PRO A 19 -10.64 -4.65 6.25
C PRO A 19 -10.67 -5.99 5.53
N GLU A 20 -11.73 -6.28 4.79
CA GLU A 20 -11.90 -7.52 4.02
C GLU A 20 -10.82 -7.67 2.96
N PHE A 21 -10.46 -6.57 2.27
CA PHE A 21 -9.37 -6.56 1.31
C PHE A 21 -8.03 -6.76 2.00
N LEU A 22 -7.77 -6.09 3.11
CA LEU A 22 -6.53 -6.28 3.88
C LEU A 22 -6.39 -7.71 4.42
N HIS A 23 -7.49 -8.34 4.85
CA HIS A 23 -7.47 -9.75 5.22
C HIS A 23 -7.17 -10.66 4.02
N ALA A 24 -7.72 -10.36 2.83
CA ALA A 24 -7.38 -11.10 1.61
C ALA A 24 -5.90 -10.93 1.24
N VAL A 25 -5.36 -9.72 1.39
CA VAL A 25 -3.92 -9.44 1.22
C VAL A 25 -3.08 -10.30 2.18
N GLN A 26 -3.42 -10.34 3.46
CA GLN A 26 -2.68 -11.14 4.44
C GLN A 26 -2.75 -12.65 4.16
N ARG A 27 -3.89 -13.15 3.70
CA ARG A 27 -4.00 -14.57 3.30
C ARG A 27 -3.09 -14.92 2.13
N ARG A 28 -2.93 -14.02 1.18
CA ARG A 28 -2.16 -14.25 -0.05
C ARG A 28 -0.66 -14.01 0.11
N PHE A 29 -0.28 -12.94 0.80
CA PHE A 29 1.09 -12.44 0.84
C PHE A 29 1.77 -12.58 2.19
N GLY A 30 1.02 -12.86 3.24
CA GLY A 30 1.50 -12.91 4.61
C GLY A 30 1.04 -11.73 5.46
N ARG A 31 1.36 -11.77 6.75
CA ARG A 31 0.93 -10.76 7.73
C ARG A 31 1.48 -9.37 7.37
N ILE A 32 0.60 -8.39 7.30
CA ILE A 32 1.01 -6.98 7.24
C ILE A 32 1.61 -6.61 8.60
N THR A 33 2.85 -6.14 8.60
CA THR A 33 3.59 -5.78 9.82
C THR A 33 3.93 -4.31 9.89
N PHE A 34 3.87 -3.61 8.76
CA PHE A 34 4.18 -2.19 8.67
C PHE A 34 3.19 -1.47 7.76
N ASP A 35 2.69 -0.30 8.20
CA ASP A 35 1.90 0.61 7.37
C ASP A 35 2.72 1.88 7.07
N LEU A 36 3.10 2.04 5.80
CA LEU A 36 3.97 3.14 5.36
C LEU A 36 3.23 4.47 5.18
N ALA A 37 1.90 4.49 5.23
CA ALA A 37 1.08 5.69 5.05
C ALA A 37 -0.17 5.69 5.95
N ALA A 38 0.01 5.39 7.22
CA ALA A 38 -1.03 5.40 8.22
C ALA A 38 -1.40 6.82 8.66
N THR A 39 -2.53 6.94 9.35
CA THR A 39 -2.84 8.07 10.22
C THR A 39 -2.93 7.58 11.66
N GLU A 40 -2.87 8.48 12.64
CA GLU A 40 -2.95 8.10 14.07
C GLU A 40 -4.20 7.26 14.38
N ASP A 41 -5.33 7.59 13.74
CA ASP A 41 -6.60 6.89 13.95
C ASP A 41 -6.78 5.65 13.07
N HIS A 42 -5.90 5.43 12.07
CA HIS A 42 -6.12 4.41 11.04
C HIS A 42 -4.81 3.79 10.55
N GLN A 43 -4.52 2.64 11.09
CA GLN A 43 -3.47 1.74 10.62
C GLN A 43 -4.12 0.52 9.94
N ALA A 44 -3.41 -0.10 9.00
CA ALA A 44 -3.86 -1.32 8.36
C ALA A 44 -3.94 -2.47 9.39
N LEU A 45 -5.16 -2.87 9.80
CA LEU A 45 -5.43 -4.05 10.65
C LEU A 45 -4.58 -4.14 11.94
N GLY A 46 -4.35 -3.01 12.63
CA GLY A 46 -3.63 -3.02 13.89
C GLY A 46 -2.18 -3.51 13.75
N VAL A 47 -1.48 -3.03 12.75
CA VAL A 47 -0.05 -3.28 12.56
C VAL A 47 0.78 -2.80 13.74
N ASP A 48 1.89 -3.47 13.97
CA ASP A 48 2.79 -3.14 15.08
C ASP A 48 3.56 -1.83 14.83
N TYR A 49 3.79 -1.48 13.55
CA TYR A 49 4.61 -0.33 13.15
C TYR A 49 3.97 0.43 12.00
N TYR A 50 4.06 1.76 12.04
CA TYR A 50 3.51 2.62 11.01
C TYR A 50 4.18 4.01 10.96
N PHE A 51 4.09 4.64 9.80
CA PHE A 51 4.46 6.06 9.63
C PHE A 51 3.21 6.91 9.48
N THR A 52 3.14 7.98 10.27
CA THR A 52 2.11 9.02 10.18
C THR A 52 2.60 10.21 9.36
N PRO A 53 1.72 11.17 8.99
CA PRO A 53 2.13 12.39 8.31
C PRO A 53 3.20 13.20 9.06
N GLU A 54 3.19 13.18 10.40
CA GLU A 54 4.15 13.88 11.23
C GLU A 54 5.58 13.33 11.09
N VAL A 55 5.69 12.03 10.84
CA VAL A 55 6.98 11.36 10.62
C VAL A 55 7.48 11.58 9.20
N ASP A 56 6.60 11.94 8.26
CA ASP A 56 6.90 12.09 6.84
C ASP A 56 7.55 10.85 6.23
N SER A 57 6.73 9.87 5.92
CA SER A 57 7.14 8.56 5.41
C SER A 57 8.09 8.64 4.21
N LEU A 58 7.92 9.63 3.33
CA LEU A 58 8.78 9.79 2.16
C LEU A 58 10.23 10.16 2.52
N LYS A 59 10.48 10.65 3.73
CA LYS A 59 11.83 10.94 4.24
C LYS A 59 12.46 9.77 4.99
N GLN A 60 11.68 8.72 5.30
CA GLN A 60 12.18 7.54 6.00
C GLN A 60 12.82 6.55 5.02
N ASP A 61 13.77 5.78 5.48
CA ASP A 61 14.36 4.67 4.71
C ASP A 61 13.47 3.42 4.83
N TRP A 62 12.76 3.07 3.75
CA TRP A 62 11.86 1.90 3.74
C TRP A 62 12.62 0.59 3.64
N SER A 63 13.87 0.60 3.19
CA SER A 63 14.69 -0.60 3.15
C SER A 63 15.15 -1.06 4.54
N SER A 64 15.14 -0.15 5.53
CA SER A 64 15.56 -0.41 6.90
C SER A 64 14.42 -0.73 7.87
N VAL A 65 13.14 -0.57 7.47
CA VAL A 65 11.99 -0.84 8.36
C VAL A 65 11.99 -2.27 8.91
N ASP A 66 12.61 -3.19 8.21
CA ASP A 66 12.73 -4.58 8.64
C ASP A 66 13.83 -4.80 9.69
N VAL A 67 14.90 -4.04 9.63
CA VAL A 67 15.96 -4.08 10.67
C VAL A 67 15.37 -3.67 12.02
N TRP A 68 14.44 -2.72 12.00
CA TRP A 68 13.70 -2.28 13.18
C TRP A 68 12.78 -3.37 13.74
N ALA A 69 12.04 -4.03 12.87
CA ALA A 69 11.18 -5.14 13.24
C ALA A 69 11.98 -6.38 13.69
N MET A 70 13.15 -6.64 13.10
CA MET A 70 14.06 -7.72 13.51
C MET A 70 14.65 -7.52 14.90
N ARG A 71 14.96 -6.27 15.30
CA ARG A 71 15.50 -5.96 16.64
C ARG A 71 14.51 -6.25 17.77
N ASN A 72 13.22 -6.29 17.47
CA ASN A 72 12.16 -6.53 18.45
C ASN A 72 11.56 -7.94 18.35
N HIS A 73 12.16 -8.83 17.50
CA HIS A 73 11.72 -10.21 17.40
C HIS A 73 12.42 -11.09 18.45
N GLU A 74 11.65 -11.98 19.11
CA GLU A 74 12.20 -12.98 20.03
C GLU A 74 13.27 -13.83 19.32
N LEU A 75 14.48 -13.85 19.86
CA LEU A 75 15.60 -14.64 19.36
C LEU A 75 15.20 -16.13 19.23
N GLY A 76 15.36 -16.68 18.04
CA GLY A 76 15.18 -18.12 17.78
C GLY A 76 13.96 -18.52 16.97
N LYS A 77 13.07 -17.60 16.59
CA LYS A 77 11.97 -17.90 15.66
C LYS A 77 12.27 -17.29 14.28
N PRO A 78 12.01 -18.01 13.16
CA PRO A 78 12.10 -17.38 11.85
C PRO A 78 11.10 -16.23 11.80
N PRO A 79 11.50 -15.06 11.26
CA PRO A 79 10.57 -13.96 11.11
C PRO A 79 9.37 -14.42 10.24
N PRO A 80 8.12 -14.13 10.64
CA PRO A 80 6.97 -14.43 9.80
C PRO A 80 7.16 -13.73 8.44
N MET A 81 6.60 -14.31 7.36
CA MET A 81 6.54 -13.64 6.07
C MET A 81 5.94 -12.25 6.28
N ARG A 82 6.73 -11.23 5.97
CA ARG A 82 6.41 -9.84 6.27
C ARG A 82 5.91 -9.15 5.05
N VAL A 83 4.95 -8.29 5.27
CA VAL A 83 4.40 -7.42 4.25
C VAL A 83 4.40 -6.00 4.79
N SER A 84 5.02 -5.08 4.05
CA SER A 84 4.79 -3.65 4.24
C SER A 84 3.61 -3.23 3.38
N TRP A 85 2.69 -2.48 3.97
CA TRP A 85 1.49 -1.97 3.32
C TRP A 85 1.61 -0.48 3.00
N LEU A 86 1.07 -0.07 1.87
CA LEU A 86 1.01 1.33 1.46
C LEU A 86 -0.29 1.63 0.73
N ASN A 87 -1.07 2.56 1.25
CA ASN A 87 -2.22 3.17 0.58
C ASN A 87 -2.02 4.69 0.56
N PRO A 88 -1.21 5.23 -0.38
CA PRO A 88 -0.83 6.63 -0.38
C PRO A 88 -1.94 7.53 -0.89
N PRO A 89 -1.85 8.86 -0.68
CA PRO A 89 -2.74 9.83 -1.32
C PRO A 89 -2.65 9.75 -2.85
N PHE A 90 -3.77 9.41 -3.52
CA PHE A 90 -3.80 9.19 -4.97
C PHE A 90 -3.55 10.46 -5.80
N SER A 91 -3.78 11.64 -5.22
CA SER A 91 -3.51 12.94 -5.87
C SER A 91 -2.02 13.22 -6.08
N HIS A 92 -1.14 12.61 -5.28
CA HIS A 92 0.31 12.82 -5.31
C HIS A 92 1.07 11.49 -5.34
N ILE A 93 0.67 10.59 -6.21
CA ILE A 93 1.16 9.20 -6.24
C ILE A 93 2.63 9.05 -6.65
N THR A 94 3.13 9.94 -7.53
CA THR A 94 4.45 9.80 -8.16
C THR A 94 5.60 9.61 -7.17
N PRO A 95 5.81 10.46 -6.13
CA PRO A 95 6.93 10.27 -5.20
C PRO A 95 6.86 8.95 -4.43
N TRP A 96 5.66 8.45 -4.17
CA TRP A 96 5.47 7.17 -3.47
C TRP A 96 5.91 5.97 -4.32
N VAL A 97 5.48 5.94 -5.60
CA VAL A 97 5.86 4.83 -6.49
C VAL A 97 7.31 4.89 -6.95
N GLU A 98 7.88 6.09 -7.06
CA GLU A 98 9.32 6.29 -7.30
C GLU A 98 10.14 5.69 -6.14
N LYS A 99 9.78 6.00 -4.90
CA LYS A 99 10.43 5.48 -3.71
C LYS A 99 10.29 3.95 -3.60
N LEU A 100 9.10 3.39 -3.89
CA LEU A 100 8.90 1.95 -3.97
C LEU A 100 9.85 1.28 -4.96
N ALA A 101 9.93 1.83 -6.18
CA ALA A 101 10.79 1.28 -7.23
C ALA A 101 12.29 1.37 -6.88
N THR A 102 12.67 2.38 -6.12
CA THR A 102 14.06 2.62 -5.73
C THR A 102 14.47 1.77 -4.53
N GLU A 103 13.64 1.73 -3.48
CA GLU A 103 14.03 1.13 -2.20
C GLU A 103 13.50 -0.29 -1.99
N CYS A 104 12.34 -0.63 -2.60
CA CYS A 104 11.65 -1.88 -2.26
C CYS A 104 11.77 -2.97 -3.32
N ARG A 105 12.26 -2.68 -4.51
CA ARG A 105 12.24 -3.62 -5.65
C ARG A 105 12.93 -4.95 -5.36
N THR A 106 14.06 -4.94 -4.68
CA THR A 106 14.90 -6.11 -4.46
C THR A 106 14.89 -6.61 -3.01
N LEU A 107 14.02 -6.06 -2.18
CA LEU A 107 13.87 -6.50 -0.79
C LEU A 107 13.44 -7.97 -0.73
N PRO A 108 13.87 -8.75 0.25
CA PRO A 108 13.48 -10.15 0.42
C PRO A 108 12.10 -10.31 1.10
N TRP A 109 11.22 -9.35 0.93
CA TRP A 109 9.82 -9.36 1.36
C TRP A 109 8.96 -8.49 0.46
N TRP A 110 7.65 -8.59 0.61
CA TRP A 110 6.70 -7.81 -0.16
C TRP A 110 6.46 -6.43 0.44
N THR A 111 6.55 -5.39 -0.39
CA THR A 111 5.96 -4.08 -0.13
C THR A 111 4.81 -3.89 -1.11
N LEU A 112 3.59 -3.84 -0.58
CA LEU A 112 2.36 -3.81 -1.35
C LEU A 112 1.76 -2.40 -1.34
N CYS A 113 1.43 -1.89 -2.53
CA CYS A 113 0.87 -0.56 -2.69
C CYS A 113 -0.43 -0.60 -3.49
N LEU A 114 -1.52 -0.07 -2.91
CA LEU A 114 -2.80 0.08 -3.61
C LEU A 114 -2.84 1.42 -4.33
N VAL A 115 -3.10 1.40 -5.64
CA VAL A 115 -3.09 2.60 -6.49
C VAL A 115 -4.20 2.56 -7.55
N PRO A 116 -4.61 3.71 -8.12
CA PRO A 116 -5.36 3.71 -9.37
C PRO A 116 -4.56 3.05 -10.50
N ALA A 117 -5.21 2.20 -11.31
CA ALA A 117 -4.57 1.50 -12.43
C ALA A 117 -4.33 2.43 -13.63
N SER A 118 -3.52 3.46 -13.44
CA SER A 118 -3.26 4.51 -14.42
C SER A 118 -2.14 4.12 -15.39
N MET A 119 -2.31 3.03 -16.13
CA MET A 119 -1.28 2.45 -17.02
C MET A 119 -0.73 3.39 -18.09
N GLY A 120 -1.50 4.41 -18.51
CA GLY A 120 -1.05 5.44 -19.46
C GLY A 120 -0.28 6.61 -18.85
N SER A 121 -0.01 6.59 -17.55
CA SER A 121 0.71 7.68 -16.88
C SER A 121 2.23 7.49 -16.95
N LYS A 122 2.98 8.61 -16.91
CA LYS A 122 4.45 8.58 -16.88
C LYS A 122 4.99 7.82 -15.67
N TRP A 123 4.40 8.01 -14.51
CA TRP A 123 4.84 7.32 -13.30
C TRP A 123 4.66 5.80 -13.39
N TRP A 124 3.62 5.32 -14.12
CA TRP A 124 3.44 3.88 -14.35
C TRP A 124 4.56 3.31 -15.22
N ASP A 125 4.85 3.97 -16.35
CA ASP A 125 5.95 3.58 -17.23
C ASP A 125 7.31 3.58 -16.51
N GLN A 126 7.59 4.63 -15.75
CA GLN A 126 8.89 4.82 -15.11
C GLN A 126 9.12 3.95 -13.88
N HIS A 127 8.08 3.67 -13.10
CA HIS A 127 8.25 3.08 -11.76
C HIS A 127 7.52 1.74 -11.57
N VAL A 128 6.56 1.38 -12.43
CA VAL A 128 5.78 0.14 -12.31
C VAL A 128 6.14 -0.89 -13.38
N LEU A 129 6.14 -0.48 -14.65
CA LEU A 129 6.37 -1.38 -15.78
C LEU A 129 7.74 -2.07 -15.65
N ASN A 130 7.74 -3.42 -15.63
CA ASN A 130 8.94 -4.25 -15.46
C ASN A 130 9.73 -4.02 -14.15
N LYS A 131 9.11 -3.40 -13.14
CA LYS A 131 9.75 -3.13 -11.85
C LYS A 131 9.10 -3.84 -10.67
N CYS A 132 7.85 -4.23 -10.81
CA CYS A 132 7.10 -4.98 -9.79
C CYS A 132 6.07 -5.90 -10.45
N VAL A 133 5.42 -6.72 -9.65
CA VAL A 133 4.20 -7.42 -10.10
C VAL A 133 3.02 -6.48 -9.90
N ALA A 134 2.31 -6.14 -10.98
CA ALA A 134 1.11 -5.31 -10.94
C ALA A 134 -0.14 -6.18 -11.11
N LEU A 135 -0.99 -6.25 -10.10
CA LEU A 135 -2.25 -7.00 -10.12
C LEU A 135 -3.43 -6.03 -10.21
N GLY A 136 -4.16 -6.04 -11.32
CA GLY A 136 -5.49 -5.45 -11.35
C GLY A 136 -6.37 -6.12 -10.30
N VAL A 137 -7.12 -5.36 -9.51
CA VAL A 137 -7.97 -5.93 -8.46
C VAL A 137 -9.43 -5.61 -8.71
N THR A 138 -10.32 -6.53 -8.31
CA THR A 138 -11.76 -6.29 -8.34
C THR A 138 -12.08 -5.01 -7.58
N ARG A 139 -12.96 -4.17 -8.14
CA ARG A 139 -13.37 -2.89 -7.55
C ARG A 139 -13.82 -3.05 -6.10
N MET A 140 -13.49 -2.06 -5.30
CA MET A 140 -13.85 -2.02 -3.89
C MET A 140 -14.50 -0.70 -3.51
N THR A 141 -15.26 -0.72 -2.43
CA THR A 141 -15.78 0.47 -1.77
C THR A 141 -14.87 0.78 -0.58
N PHE A 142 -14.25 1.94 -0.57
CA PHE A 142 -13.45 2.38 0.57
C PHE A 142 -14.32 2.67 1.78
N VAL A 143 -13.78 2.47 2.97
CA VAL A 143 -14.50 2.73 4.23
C VAL A 143 -14.95 4.20 4.29
N GLY A 144 -16.22 4.42 4.60
CA GLY A 144 -16.81 5.75 4.65
C GLY A 144 -17.30 6.29 3.30
N SER A 145 -17.26 5.46 2.23
CA SER A 145 -17.84 5.76 0.92
C SER A 145 -19.10 4.94 0.69
N ASP A 146 -20.12 5.53 0.08
CA ASP A 146 -21.38 4.82 -0.28
C ASP A 146 -21.24 4.04 -1.60
N ASN A 147 -20.27 4.40 -2.43
CA ASN A 147 -20.10 3.83 -3.76
C ASN A 147 -18.69 3.26 -3.95
N SER A 148 -18.61 2.26 -4.84
CA SER A 148 -17.31 1.74 -5.29
C SER A 148 -16.46 2.83 -5.89
N TYR A 149 -15.14 2.72 -5.70
CA TYR A 149 -14.19 3.66 -6.28
C TYR A 149 -14.36 3.70 -7.81
N PRO A 150 -14.47 4.91 -8.43
CA PRO A 150 -14.89 5.03 -9.83
C PRO A 150 -13.85 4.57 -10.86
N LYS A 151 -12.60 4.42 -10.44
CA LYS A 151 -11.51 3.96 -11.32
C LYS A 151 -11.11 2.54 -10.98
N ASP A 152 -10.51 1.85 -11.93
CA ASP A 152 -9.88 0.58 -11.67
C ASP A 152 -8.67 0.76 -10.74
N LEU A 153 -8.43 -0.23 -9.90
CA LEU A 153 -7.34 -0.24 -8.94
C LEU A 153 -6.34 -1.34 -9.29
N ALA A 154 -5.11 -1.13 -8.91
CA ALA A 154 -4.05 -2.13 -8.97
C ALA A 154 -3.35 -2.25 -7.62
N LEU A 155 -2.99 -3.48 -7.28
CA LEU A 155 -2.06 -3.78 -6.20
C LEU A 155 -0.67 -3.94 -6.81
N LEU A 156 0.23 -3.05 -6.49
CA LEU A 156 1.63 -3.11 -6.88
C LEU A 156 2.41 -3.91 -5.82
N CYS A 157 3.10 -4.96 -6.24
CA CYS A 157 3.85 -5.84 -5.36
C CYS A 157 5.34 -5.71 -5.68
N TYR A 158 6.06 -4.94 -4.87
CA TYR A 158 7.50 -4.77 -4.95
C TYR A 158 8.18 -5.75 -3.99
N GLY A 159 9.31 -6.30 -4.41
CA GLY A 159 10.10 -7.25 -3.63
C GLY A 159 10.67 -8.35 -4.51
N TYR A 160 11.66 -9.07 -3.99
CA TYR A 160 12.30 -10.24 -4.62
C TYR A 160 12.88 -10.02 -6.02
N GLY A 161 12.93 -8.78 -6.52
CA GLY A 161 13.41 -8.47 -7.87
C GLY A 161 12.52 -8.99 -9.01
N VAL A 162 11.29 -9.41 -8.72
CA VAL A 162 10.35 -9.96 -9.72
C VAL A 162 9.49 -8.87 -10.34
N SER A 163 8.98 -9.15 -11.54
CA SER A 163 8.03 -8.27 -12.23
C SER A 163 7.03 -9.09 -13.05
N GLY A 164 5.91 -8.48 -13.36
CA GLY A 164 4.85 -9.11 -14.14
C GLY A 164 3.53 -8.35 -14.00
N HIS A 165 2.49 -8.92 -14.57
CA HIS A 165 1.15 -8.36 -14.44
C HIS A 165 0.11 -9.47 -14.41
N GLY A 166 -1.06 -9.18 -13.84
CA GLY A 166 -2.16 -10.12 -13.76
C GLY A 166 -3.42 -9.46 -13.21
N PHE A 167 -4.41 -10.29 -12.93
CA PHE A 167 -5.63 -9.89 -12.27
C PHE A 167 -5.84 -10.75 -11.02
N TRP A 168 -6.31 -10.13 -9.95
CA TRP A 168 -6.65 -10.80 -8.71
C TRP A 168 -8.09 -10.47 -8.28
N ASP A 169 -8.96 -11.48 -8.41
CA ASP A 169 -10.30 -11.44 -7.83
C ASP A 169 -10.19 -11.79 -6.33
N TRP A 170 -9.91 -10.76 -5.54
CA TRP A 170 -9.67 -10.92 -4.10
C TRP A 170 -10.93 -11.36 -3.32
N MET A 171 -12.12 -11.19 -3.91
CA MET A 171 -13.38 -11.63 -3.30
C MET A 171 -13.54 -13.14 -3.38
N LYS A 172 -13.08 -13.78 -4.45
CA LYS A 172 -13.15 -15.24 -4.61
C LYS A 172 -12.09 -15.99 -3.78
N ALA A 173 -11.02 -15.34 -3.38
CA ALA A 173 -10.01 -15.94 -2.50
C ALA A 173 -10.47 -16.06 -1.03
N ALA A 174 -11.73 -15.76 -0.74
CA ALA A 174 -12.34 -15.85 0.58
C ALA A 174 -13.15 -17.15 0.78
N GLU A 175 -13.23 -18.00 -0.25
CA GLU A 175 -13.75 -19.37 -0.15
C GLU A 175 -12.56 -20.34 0.04
#